data_dc4d477b90558563f69642e7fd23431d
#
_entry.id   dc4d477b90558563f69642e7fd23431d
#
_cell.length_a   1.000
_cell.length_b   1.000
_cell.length_c   1.000
_cell.angle_alpha   90.00
_cell.angle_beta   90.00
_cell.angle_gamma   90.00
#
_symmetry.space_group_name_H-M   'P 1'
#
loop_
_entity.id
_entity.type
_entity.pdbx_description
1 polymer ?
#
loop_
_entity_poly.entity_id
_entity_poly.type
_entity_poly.pdbx_seq_one_letter_code
_entity_poly.pdbx_strand_id
1 'polypeptide(L)'
;MTGIAVIGPGAIGCAFAAAAMQAGNTISVAARTGFAELDVTYPGGHVRGAVRVLDIASAKPFEIVMLATKAHQTKDAKPWLRSLCGPGTVLAVLQNGVEHIERVRPLIGEGVHIVPAMVACPSDRTAAGQAHVTGPARLDIPAGAHSERFQHVFAKSFAEVRIVEDWLTSAWSK
;
A
#
# COMPACT_ATOMS: atom_id res chain seq x y z
N MET A 1 11.08 0.99 13.29
CA MET A 1 11.29 0.97 11.83
C MET A 1 10.76 -0.34 11.30
N THR A 2 9.76 -0.31 10.46
CA THR A 2 9.10 -1.50 9.93
C THR A 2 9.45 -1.67 8.44
N GLY A 3 9.74 -2.89 8.01
CA GLY A 3 9.92 -3.20 6.59
C GLY A 3 8.57 -3.34 5.90
N ILE A 4 8.33 -2.55 4.87
CA ILE A 4 7.07 -2.53 4.11
C ILE A 4 7.34 -2.94 2.66
N ALA A 5 6.54 -3.88 2.14
CA ALA A 5 6.56 -4.21 0.72
C ALA A 5 5.36 -3.56 0.00
N VAL A 6 5.62 -3.02 -1.19
CA VAL A 6 4.59 -2.41 -2.04
C VAL A 6 4.50 -3.18 -3.35
N ILE A 7 3.34 -3.78 -3.62
CA ILE A 7 3.04 -4.48 -4.87
C ILE A 7 2.30 -3.50 -5.78
N GLY A 8 2.88 -3.18 -6.93
CA GLY A 8 2.31 -2.26 -7.90
C GLY A 8 2.52 -0.78 -7.53
N PRO A 9 3.77 -0.29 -7.51
CA PRO A 9 4.10 1.10 -7.22
C PRO A 9 3.73 2.01 -8.40
N GLY A 10 2.44 2.16 -8.65
CA GLY A 10 1.84 3.20 -9.50
C GLY A 10 1.71 4.53 -8.74
N ALA A 11 0.83 5.44 -9.17
CA ALA A 11 0.63 6.72 -8.48
C ALA A 11 0.28 6.52 -7.00
N ILE A 12 -0.74 5.72 -6.70
CA ILE A 12 -1.18 5.40 -5.33
C ILE A 12 -0.09 4.67 -4.55
N GLY A 13 0.51 3.63 -5.14
CA GLY A 13 1.56 2.85 -4.48
C GLY A 13 2.79 3.71 -4.13
N CYS A 14 3.23 4.59 -5.03
CA CYS A 14 4.33 5.53 -4.75
C CYS A 14 3.95 6.56 -3.68
N ALA A 15 2.74 7.12 -3.73
CA ALA A 15 2.28 8.11 -2.75
C ALA A 15 2.31 7.54 -1.31
N PHE A 16 1.70 6.38 -1.09
CA PHE A 16 1.67 5.77 0.25
C PHE A 16 3.01 5.13 0.65
N ALA A 17 3.81 4.67 -0.31
CA ALA A 17 5.20 4.28 -0.04
C ALA A 17 6.04 5.46 0.48
N ALA A 18 5.93 6.62 -0.17
CA ALA A 18 6.63 7.84 0.25
C ALA A 18 6.14 8.33 1.63
N ALA A 19 4.83 8.30 1.89
CA ALA A 19 4.30 8.66 3.19
C ALA A 19 4.83 7.73 4.29
N ALA A 20 4.86 6.42 4.06
CA ALA A 20 5.43 5.47 5.01
C ALA A 20 6.96 5.66 5.19
N MET A 21 7.67 6.00 4.12
CA MET A 21 9.10 6.36 4.17
C MET A 21 9.32 7.63 5.01
N GLN A 22 8.51 8.65 4.84
CA GLN A 22 8.55 9.88 5.63
C GLN A 22 8.34 9.61 7.12
N ALA A 23 7.51 8.62 7.45
CA ALA A 23 7.31 8.14 8.82
C ALA A 23 8.48 7.30 9.38
N GLY A 24 9.57 7.12 8.62
CA GLY A 24 10.78 6.41 9.06
C GLY A 24 10.80 4.91 8.76
N ASN A 25 9.93 4.40 7.88
CA ASN A 25 9.92 3.00 7.50
C ASN A 25 10.80 2.72 6.27
N THR A 26 11.27 1.48 6.15
CA THR A 26 12.01 1.02 4.97
C THR A 26 11.06 0.45 3.92
N ILE A 27 11.24 0.87 2.66
CA ILE A 27 10.35 0.50 1.56
C ILE A 27 11.04 -0.46 0.61
N SER A 28 10.35 -1.56 0.31
CA SER A 28 10.70 -2.48 -0.76
C SER A 28 9.58 -2.52 -1.79
N VAL A 29 9.91 -2.62 -3.07
CA VAL A 29 8.92 -2.54 -4.16
C VAL A 29 8.96 -3.77 -5.04
N ALA A 30 7.77 -4.33 -5.32
CA ALA A 30 7.54 -5.34 -6.34
C ALA A 30 6.98 -4.63 -7.57
N ALA A 31 7.84 -4.34 -8.53
CA ALA A 31 7.54 -3.55 -9.72
C ALA A 31 7.94 -4.29 -10.99
N ARG A 32 7.16 -4.12 -12.08
CA ARG A 32 7.51 -4.64 -13.41
C ARG A 32 8.72 -3.90 -14.02
N THR A 33 8.80 -2.60 -13.78
CA THR A 33 9.94 -1.77 -14.12
C THR A 33 10.61 -1.35 -12.84
N GLY A 34 11.83 -1.83 -12.59
CA GLY A 34 12.59 -1.50 -11.39
C GLY A 34 12.98 -0.03 -11.35
N PHE A 35 13.09 0.51 -10.16
CA PHE A 35 13.62 1.84 -9.89
C PHE A 35 14.27 1.83 -8.50
N ALA A 36 15.37 2.54 -8.33
CA ALA A 36 16.13 2.53 -7.08
C ALA A 36 15.70 3.61 -6.08
N GLU A 37 14.87 4.54 -6.51
CA GLU A 37 14.51 5.72 -5.73
C GLU A 37 13.03 6.08 -5.91
N LEU A 38 12.36 6.39 -4.80
CA LEU A 38 11.07 7.09 -4.79
C LEU A 38 11.32 8.58 -4.86
N ASP A 39 10.49 9.26 -5.64
CA ASP A 39 10.49 10.71 -5.81
C ASP A 39 9.03 11.19 -5.91
N VAL A 40 8.48 11.66 -4.80
CA VAL A 40 7.06 12.01 -4.68
C VAL A 40 6.89 13.42 -4.17
N THR A 41 6.24 14.26 -4.97
CA THR A 41 5.79 15.60 -4.57
C THR A 41 4.36 15.54 -4.07
N TYR A 42 4.03 16.36 -3.05
CA TYR A 42 2.69 16.47 -2.47
C TYR A 42 2.43 17.92 -2.02
N PRO A 43 1.18 18.32 -1.79
CA PRO A 43 0.88 19.66 -1.26
C PRO A 43 1.59 19.88 0.09
N GLY A 44 2.57 20.77 0.08
CA GLY A 44 3.36 21.11 1.27
C GLY A 44 4.73 20.45 1.35
N GLY A 45 5.15 19.62 0.36
CA GLY A 45 6.48 19.06 0.41
C GLY A 45 6.87 18.06 -0.67
N HIS A 46 7.97 17.41 -0.40
CA HIS A 46 8.60 16.45 -1.28
C HIS A 46 9.26 15.35 -0.45
N VAL A 47 9.08 14.10 -0.84
CA VAL A 47 9.76 12.94 -0.26
C VAL A 47 10.59 12.27 -1.35
N ARG A 48 11.86 12.11 -1.07
CA ARG A 48 12.79 11.41 -1.94
C ARG A 48 13.65 10.45 -1.13
N GLY A 49 13.81 9.22 -1.61
CA GLY A 49 14.63 8.24 -0.91
C GLY A 49 14.76 6.91 -1.61
N ALA A 50 15.80 6.18 -1.24
CA ALA A 50 16.12 4.89 -1.82
C ALA A 50 15.07 3.82 -1.45
N VAL A 51 14.77 2.94 -2.39
CA VAL A 51 13.95 1.75 -2.19
C VAL A 51 14.69 0.50 -2.64
N ARG A 52 14.32 -0.62 -2.03
CA ARG A 52 14.81 -1.93 -2.46
C ARG A 52 13.85 -2.51 -3.49
N VAL A 53 14.35 -2.80 -4.68
CA VAL A 53 13.61 -3.57 -5.68
C VAL A 53 13.64 -5.05 -5.29
N LEU A 54 12.49 -5.67 -5.21
CA LEU A 54 12.35 -7.08 -4.85
C LEU A 54 12.54 -7.97 -6.08
N ASP A 55 13.24 -9.07 -5.86
CA ASP A 55 13.29 -10.20 -6.78
C ASP A 55 12.39 -11.31 -6.24
N ILE A 56 11.46 -11.78 -7.07
CA ILE A 56 10.49 -12.81 -6.70
C ILE A 56 11.16 -14.11 -6.26
N ALA A 57 12.31 -14.46 -6.85
CA ALA A 57 13.01 -15.71 -6.55
C ALA A 57 13.61 -15.74 -5.13
N SER A 58 13.90 -14.57 -4.57
CA SER A 58 14.47 -14.40 -3.22
C SER A 58 13.55 -13.69 -2.23
N ALA A 59 12.30 -13.40 -2.64
CA ALA A 59 11.34 -12.69 -1.82
C ALA A 59 10.94 -13.50 -0.58
N LYS A 60 10.78 -12.80 0.54
CA LYS A 60 10.36 -13.36 1.83
C LYS A 60 9.17 -12.56 2.37
N PRO A 61 8.37 -13.15 3.28
CA PRO A 61 7.25 -12.45 3.89
C PRO A 61 7.67 -11.17 4.62
N PHE A 62 6.82 -10.17 4.52
CA PHE A 62 6.92 -8.88 5.21
C PHE A 62 5.86 -8.77 6.30
N GLU A 63 6.11 -7.92 7.29
CA GLU A 63 5.11 -7.61 8.31
C GLU A 63 3.93 -6.83 7.74
N ILE A 64 4.21 -5.89 6.84
CA ILE A 64 3.22 -5.06 6.16
C ILE A 64 3.43 -5.19 4.66
N VAL A 65 2.35 -5.47 3.94
CA VAL A 65 2.32 -5.49 2.47
C VAL A 65 1.20 -4.55 2.00
N MET A 66 1.50 -3.65 1.09
CA MET A 66 0.53 -2.79 0.42
C MET A 66 0.29 -3.28 -1.00
N LEU A 67 -0.94 -3.66 -1.34
CA LEU A 67 -1.35 -3.99 -2.69
C LEU A 67 -1.98 -2.76 -3.34
N ALA A 68 -1.27 -2.16 -4.28
CA ALA A 68 -1.66 -0.93 -4.97
C ALA A 68 -1.75 -1.08 -6.50
N THR A 69 -1.88 -2.32 -6.99
CA THR A 69 -2.20 -2.58 -8.39
C THR A 69 -3.64 -2.17 -8.68
N LYS A 70 -3.98 -1.95 -9.96
CA LYS A 70 -5.39 -1.78 -10.33
C LYS A 70 -6.17 -3.07 -10.06
N ALA A 71 -7.45 -2.97 -9.71
CA ALA A 71 -8.27 -4.11 -9.31
C ALA A 71 -8.27 -5.26 -10.33
N HIS A 72 -8.31 -4.96 -11.63
CA HIS A 72 -8.26 -5.98 -12.69
C HIS A 72 -6.89 -6.69 -12.81
N GLN A 73 -5.82 -6.13 -12.22
CA GLN A 73 -4.48 -6.71 -12.20
C GLN A 73 -4.19 -7.53 -10.93
N THR A 74 -5.15 -7.68 -10.02
CA THR A 74 -4.95 -8.39 -8.76
C THR A 74 -4.53 -9.84 -8.96
N LYS A 75 -5.09 -10.52 -9.96
CA LYS A 75 -4.71 -11.91 -10.28
C LYS A 75 -3.25 -12.05 -10.69
N ASP A 76 -2.73 -11.09 -11.43
CA ASP A 76 -1.33 -11.06 -11.88
C ASP A 76 -0.36 -10.84 -10.71
N ALA A 77 -0.82 -10.23 -9.63
CA ALA A 77 -0.05 -10.03 -8.41
C ALA A 77 0.06 -11.31 -7.53
N LYS A 78 -0.64 -12.40 -7.87
CA LYS A 78 -0.66 -13.65 -7.08
C LYS A 78 0.72 -14.20 -6.72
N PRO A 79 1.72 -14.26 -7.61
CA PRO A 79 3.06 -14.70 -7.25
C PRO A 79 3.68 -13.86 -6.13
N TRP A 80 3.57 -12.54 -6.23
CA TRP A 80 4.05 -11.61 -5.22
C TRP A 80 3.29 -11.72 -3.89
N LEU A 81 1.97 -11.82 -3.94
CA LEU A 81 1.13 -12.01 -2.76
C LEU A 81 1.53 -13.28 -1.99
N ARG A 82 1.81 -14.38 -2.69
CA ARG A 82 2.25 -15.63 -2.07
C ARG A 82 3.64 -15.58 -1.47
N SER A 83 4.56 -14.82 -2.09
CA SER A 83 5.93 -14.71 -1.59
C SER A 83 6.08 -13.70 -0.47
N LEU A 84 5.31 -12.60 -0.51
CA LEU A 84 5.44 -11.49 0.43
C LEU A 84 4.49 -11.54 1.62
N CYS A 85 3.42 -12.37 1.54
CA CYS A 85 2.45 -12.52 2.61
C CYS A 85 2.59 -13.90 3.27
N GLY A 86 2.89 -13.91 4.56
CA GLY A 86 2.92 -15.10 5.41
C GLY A 86 2.02 -14.94 6.63
N PRO A 87 1.97 -15.97 7.52
CA PRO A 87 1.22 -15.85 8.76
C PRO A 87 1.63 -14.60 9.56
N GLY A 88 0.65 -13.81 9.99
CA GLY A 88 0.87 -12.55 10.70
C GLY A 88 1.12 -11.33 9.82
N THR A 89 1.26 -11.48 8.50
CA THR A 89 1.34 -10.34 7.57
C THR A 89 0.04 -9.55 7.59
N VAL A 90 0.13 -8.24 7.68
CA VAL A 90 -0.97 -7.30 7.42
C VAL A 90 -0.92 -6.89 5.95
N LEU A 91 -1.90 -7.32 5.18
CA LEU A 91 -2.05 -6.98 3.77
C LEU A 91 -3.07 -5.87 3.61
N ALA A 92 -2.61 -4.65 3.38
CA ALA A 92 -3.47 -3.52 3.07
C ALA A 92 -3.77 -3.48 1.57
N VAL A 93 -5.06 -3.45 1.22
CA VAL A 93 -5.52 -3.44 -0.17
C VAL A 93 -5.92 -2.03 -0.56
N LEU A 94 -5.01 -1.31 -1.24
CA LEU A 94 -5.16 0.08 -1.66
C LEU A 94 -5.73 0.14 -3.09
N GLN A 95 -6.87 -0.48 -3.30
CA GLN A 95 -7.54 -0.54 -4.60
C GLN A 95 -8.91 0.13 -4.53
N ASN A 96 -9.42 0.60 -5.66
CA ASN A 96 -10.81 1.06 -5.74
C ASN A 96 -11.78 -0.13 -5.70
N GLY A 97 -12.99 0.11 -5.20
CA GLY A 97 -14.07 -0.86 -5.05
C GLY A 97 -14.25 -1.31 -3.61
N VAL A 98 -15.16 -2.24 -3.39
CA VAL A 98 -15.57 -2.75 -2.06
C VAL A 98 -15.28 -4.25 -1.88
N GLU A 99 -15.00 -4.97 -2.95
CA GLU A 99 -14.78 -6.42 -2.97
C GLU A 99 -13.32 -6.82 -2.69
N HIS A 100 -12.65 -6.09 -1.80
CA HIS A 100 -11.22 -6.29 -1.55
C HIS A 100 -10.92 -7.68 -0.98
N ILE A 101 -11.70 -8.09 0.02
CA ILE A 101 -11.49 -9.35 0.75
C ILE A 101 -11.76 -10.54 -0.18
N GLU A 102 -12.90 -10.56 -0.86
CA GLU A 102 -13.31 -11.63 -1.78
C GLU A 102 -12.32 -11.78 -2.94
N ARG A 103 -11.80 -10.67 -3.44
CA ARG A 103 -10.84 -10.65 -4.55
C ARG A 103 -9.48 -11.20 -4.15
N VAL A 104 -9.02 -10.90 -2.94
CA VAL A 104 -7.65 -11.20 -2.52
C VAL A 104 -7.55 -12.51 -1.75
N ARG A 105 -8.55 -12.88 -0.94
CA ARG A 105 -8.53 -14.08 -0.10
C ARG A 105 -8.11 -15.36 -0.84
N PRO A 106 -8.61 -15.66 -2.07
CA PRO A 106 -8.21 -16.87 -2.80
C PRO A 106 -6.75 -16.87 -3.30
N LEU A 107 -6.07 -15.73 -3.23
CA LEU A 107 -4.71 -15.53 -3.77
C LEU A 107 -3.62 -15.64 -2.71
N ILE A 108 -3.97 -15.65 -1.42
CA ILE A 108 -3.05 -15.62 -0.29
C ILE A 108 -3.20 -16.88 0.59
N GLY A 109 -2.22 -17.10 1.46
CA GLY A 109 -2.24 -18.18 2.45
C GLY A 109 -3.08 -17.87 3.70
N GLU A 110 -3.19 -18.87 4.56
CA GLU A 110 -3.81 -18.71 5.87
C GLU A 110 -2.97 -17.79 6.78
N GLY A 111 -3.62 -17.20 7.79
CA GLY A 111 -2.95 -16.34 8.77
C GLY A 111 -2.56 -14.96 8.25
N VAL A 112 -2.92 -14.60 7.01
CA VAL A 112 -2.75 -13.24 6.48
C VAL A 112 -3.97 -12.38 6.83
N HIS A 113 -3.71 -11.21 7.41
CA HIS A 113 -4.74 -10.27 7.85
C HIS A 113 -4.97 -9.20 6.77
N ILE A 114 -6.15 -9.23 6.13
CA ILE A 114 -6.51 -8.27 5.10
C ILE A 114 -7.10 -7.02 5.74
N VAL A 115 -6.53 -5.86 5.41
CA VAL A 115 -7.06 -4.55 5.75
C VAL A 115 -7.51 -3.87 4.45
N PRO A 116 -8.82 -3.88 4.12
CA PRO A 116 -9.32 -3.15 2.97
C PRO A 116 -9.21 -1.65 3.22
N ALA A 117 -8.81 -0.89 2.20
CA ALA A 117 -8.65 0.56 2.33
C ALA A 117 -9.40 1.30 1.23
N MET A 118 -10.24 2.24 1.61
CA MET A 118 -10.80 3.21 0.69
C MET A 118 -9.77 4.33 0.49
N VAL A 119 -9.31 4.47 -0.75
CA VAL A 119 -8.25 5.41 -1.11
C VAL A 119 -8.84 6.72 -1.61
N ALA A 120 -8.51 7.83 -0.97
CA ALA A 120 -8.76 9.17 -1.45
C ALA A 120 -7.40 9.90 -1.58
N CYS A 121 -6.80 9.81 -2.77
CA CYS A 121 -5.49 10.36 -3.06
C CYS A 121 -5.41 10.73 -4.54
N PRO A 122 -5.80 11.96 -4.90
CA PRO A 122 -5.62 12.44 -6.26
C PRO A 122 -4.12 12.52 -6.55
N SER A 123 -3.67 11.71 -7.49
CA SER A 123 -2.25 11.59 -7.81
C SER A 123 -2.02 11.04 -9.20
N ASP A 124 -0.96 11.50 -9.84
CA ASP A 124 -0.51 11.07 -11.14
C ASP A 124 0.88 10.44 -11.07
N ARG A 125 1.07 9.37 -11.84
CA ARG A 125 2.40 8.78 -12.04
C ARG A 125 3.10 9.51 -13.17
N THR A 126 4.27 10.08 -12.88
CA THR A 126 5.07 10.80 -13.87
C THR A 126 6.13 9.92 -14.52
N ALA A 127 6.74 9.00 -13.73
CA ALA A 127 7.70 8.00 -14.20
C ALA A 127 7.74 6.78 -13.27
N ALA A 128 8.64 5.84 -13.51
CA ALA A 128 8.89 4.73 -12.57
C ALA A 128 9.46 5.29 -11.25
N GLY A 129 8.81 4.99 -10.14
CA GLY A 129 9.18 5.52 -8.82
C GLY A 129 8.79 6.98 -8.57
N GLN A 130 8.14 7.65 -9.54
CA GLN A 130 7.79 9.06 -9.42
C GLN A 130 6.28 9.27 -9.44
N ALA A 131 5.80 10.11 -8.54
CA ALA A 131 4.39 10.50 -8.50
C ALA A 131 4.22 11.96 -8.04
N HIS A 132 3.14 12.55 -8.48
CA HIS A 132 2.68 13.87 -8.05
C HIS A 132 1.31 13.73 -7.39
N VAL A 133 1.25 14.01 -6.09
CA VAL A 133 0.01 14.05 -5.31
C VAL A 133 -0.53 15.47 -5.36
N THR A 134 -1.76 15.63 -5.85
CA THR A 134 -2.34 16.97 -6.10
C THR A 134 -3.32 17.42 -5.02
N GLY A 135 -3.61 16.56 -4.05
CA GLY A 135 -4.54 16.85 -2.97
C GLY A 135 -4.28 16.02 -1.72
N PRO A 136 -5.22 15.92 -0.78
CA PRO A 136 -5.08 15.10 0.42
C PRO A 136 -4.82 13.64 0.08
N ALA A 137 -3.85 13.02 0.76
CA ALA A 137 -3.60 11.58 0.68
C ALA A 137 -4.25 10.91 1.91
N ARG A 138 -5.37 10.20 1.70
CA ARG A 138 -6.14 9.60 2.78
C ARG A 138 -6.52 8.15 2.49
N LEU A 139 -6.47 7.34 3.54
CA LEU A 139 -7.02 5.99 3.58
C LEU A 139 -8.08 5.91 4.69
N ASP A 140 -9.26 5.42 4.37
CA ASP A 140 -10.25 5.03 5.35
C ASP A 140 -10.26 3.50 5.44
N ILE A 141 -10.04 2.94 6.62
CA ILE A 141 -9.91 1.51 6.89
C ILE A 141 -10.87 1.09 8.01
N PRO A 142 -11.34 -0.18 8.05
CA PRO A 142 -12.21 -0.64 9.12
C PRO A 142 -11.50 -0.69 10.46
N ALA A 143 -12.25 -0.62 11.57
CA ALA A 143 -11.73 -0.82 12.91
C ALA A 143 -11.19 -2.24 13.11
N GLY A 144 -10.15 -2.38 13.94
CA GLY A 144 -9.53 -3.66 14.30
C GLY A 144 -8.03 -3.54 14.62
N ALA A 145 -7.49 -4.48 15.39
CA ALA A 145 -6.11 -4.45 15.85
C ALA A 145 -5.07 -4.38 14.71
N HIS A 146 -5.35 -5.04 13.58
CA HIS A 146 -4.46 -5.01 12.41
C HIS A 146 -4.53 -3.67 11.67
N SER A 147 -5.67 -3.00 11.72
CA SER A 147 -5.88 -1.65 11.16
C SER A 147 -5.11 -0.60 11.94
N GLU A 148 -5.11 -0.68 13.26
CA GLU A 148 -4.29 0.19 14.12
C GLU A 148 -2.79 0.03 13.83
N ARG A 149 -2.33 -1.22 13.68
CA ARG A 149 -0.95 -1.51 13.31
C ARG A 149 -0.59 -0.91 11.95
N PHE A 150 -1.49 -1.01 10.97
CA PHE A 150 -1.29 -0.40 9.66
C PHE A 150 -1.33 1.12 9.71
N GLN A 151 -2.27 1.72 10.46
CA GLN A 151 -2.33 3.16 10.65
C GLN A 151 -1.02 3.72 11.23
N HIS A 152 -0.44 3.01 12.17
CA HIS A 152 0.77 3.46 12.87
C HIS A 152 1.99 3.66 11.95
N VAL A 153 2.06 2.93 10.81
CA VAL A 153 3.19 3.08 9.87
C VAL A 153 3.18 4.42 9.12
N PHE A 154 2.09 5.20 9.23
CA PHE A 154 1.97 6.53 8.62
C PHE A 154 2.06 7.68 9.65
N ALA A 155 2.40 7.39 10.90
CA ALA A 155 2.47 8.39 11.94
C ALA A 155 3.43 9.53 11.56
N LYS A 156 2.95 10.77 11.64
CA LYS A 156 3.71 11.99 11.29
C LYS A 156 4.11 12.09 9.81
N SER A 157 3.42 11.40 8.90
CA SER A 157 3.59 11.55 7.46
C SER A 157 2.55 12.51 6.87
N PHE A 158 2.66 12.80 5.58
CA PHE A 158 1.67 13.60 4.86
C PHE A 158 0.36 12.85 4.58
N ALA A 159 0.33 11.53 4.74
CA ALA A 159 -0.87 10.73 4.55
C ALA A 159 -1.65 10.59 5.85
N GLU A 160 -2.98 10.73 5.75
CA GLU A 160 -3.92 10.48 6.82
C GLU A 160 -4.51 9.08 6.68
N VAL A 161 -4.45 8.27 7.74
CA VAL A 161 -5.14 6.97 7.81
C VAL A 161 -6.18 7.03 8.91
N ARG A 162 -7.46 6.94 8.53
CA ARG A 162 -8.59 7.00 9.45
C ARG A 162 -9.18 5.62 9.65
N ILE A 163 -9.42 5.27 10.89
CA ILE A 163 -10.18 4.08 11.28
C ILE A 163 -11.64 4.49 11.33
N VAL A 164 -12.50 3.81 10.58
CA VAL A 164 -13.92 4.09 10.48
C VAL A 164 -14.75 2.86 10.90
N GLU A 165 -15.78 3.06 11.70
CA GLU A 165 -16.60 1.96 12.21
C GLU A 165 -17.43 1.31 11.10
N ASP A 166 -18.13 2.10 10.30
CA ASP A 166 -18.90 1.63 9.14
C ASP A 166 -18.14 1.87 7.84
N TRP A 167 -17.10 1.07 7.65
CA TRP A 167 -16.24 1.16 6.46
C TRP A 167 -17.00 0.86 5.16
N LEU A 168 -17.93 -0.10 5.18
CA LEU A 168 -18.69 -0.48 3.98
C LEU A 168 -19.55 0.67 3.47
N THR A 169 -20.30 1.32 4.34
CA THR A 169 -21.10 2.50 3.97
C THR A 169 -20.20 3.63 3.45
N SER A 170 -19.05 3.87 4.11
CA SER A 170 -18.08 4.86 3.64
C SER A 170 -17.53 4.52 2.25
N ALA A 171 -17.25 3.24 1.98
CA ALA A 171 -16.72 2.79 0.70
C ALA A 171 -17.76 2.87 -0.45
N TRP A 172 -19.06 2.65 -0.15
CA TRP A 172 -20.13 2.79 -1.14
C TRP A 172 -20.50 4.25 -1.43
N SER A 173 -20.17 5.18 -0.54
CA SER A 173 -20.47 6.61 -0.68
C SER A 173 -19.47 7.37 -1.57
N LYS A 174 -18.43 6.70 -2.08
CA LYS A 174 -17.39 7.27 -2.94
C LYS A 174 -17.74 7.10 -4.42
#